data_8cf08d103ae0dd581cf03d3766bc2955
#
_entry.id   8cf08d103ae0dd581cf03d3766bc2955
#
_cell.length_a   1.000
_cell.length_b   1.000
_cell.length_c   1.000
_cell.angle_alpha   90.00
_cell.angle_beta   90.00
_cell.angle_gamma   90.00
#
_symmetry.space_group_name_H-M   'P 1'
#
loop_
_entity.id
_entity.type
_entity.pdbx_description
1 polymer ?
#
loop_
_entity_poly.entity_id
_entity_poly.type
_entity_poly.pdbx_seq_one_letter_code
_entity_poly.pdbx_strand_id
1 'polypeptide(L)'
;MKVGVLALQGSVSEHRLSMERLNVDVVDVREPSDMNGLKGLIMPGGESTTLRKLLVNSGLWDTISGSDIPIMATCAGAILMGKSDETTFEKMDYRIDRNYYGRQKDSFEKNIRIGNNQKFRGIFIRAPAIVSVGDGTEAIAWDGEMVVGCTMDRHMALTFHPELNDDLIFHQMWIEGL
;
A
#
# COMPACT_ATOMS: atom_id res chain seq x y z
N MET A 1 -18.49 8.00 -3.92
CA MET A 1 -17.14 8.30 -3.33
C MET A 1 -16.12 8.03 -4.41
N LYS A 2 -15.16 8.93 -4.61
CA LYS A 2 -14.15 8.83 -5.68
C LYS A 2 -12.77 8.56 -5.06
N VAL A 3 -12.12 7.48 -5.51
CA VAL A 3 -10.78 7.05 -5.06
C VAL A 3 -9.84 7.00 -6.25
N GLY A 4 -8.61 7.47 -6.07
CA GLY A 4 -7.55 7.35 -7.07
C GLY A 4 -6.80 6.03 -6.96
N VAL A 5 -6.37 5.48 -8.09
CA VAL A 5 -5.33 4.46 -8.14
C VAL A 5 -4.16 5.05 -8.91
N LEU A 6 -2.99 5.07 -8.29
CA LEU A 6 -1.77 5.59 -8.89
C LEU A 6 -1.38 4.72 -10.09
N ALA A 7 -1.62 5.22 -11.30
CA ALA A 7 -1.53 4.47 -12.55
C ALA A 7 -0.21 4.73 -13.30
N LEU A 8 0.91 4.67 -12.57
CA LEU A 8 2.26 4.83 -13.12
C LEU A 8 2.93 3.50 -13.41
N GLN A 9 2.72 2.49 -12.57
CA GLN A 9 3.18 1.10 -12.72
C GLN A 9 2.48 0.18 -11.72
N GLY A 10 2.68 -1.14 -11.85
CA GLY A 10 2.25 -2.16 -10.89
C GLY A 10 0.81 -2.63 -11.10
N SER A 11 0.20 -3.17 -10.04
CA SER A 11 -1.12 -3.84 -10.05
C SER A 11 -2.30 -2.86 -10.11
N VAL A 12 -2.29 -1.95 -11.08
CA VAL A 12 -3.31 -0.88 -11.21
C VAL A 12 -4.69 -1.46 -11.53
N SER A 13 -4.76 -2.38 -12.51
CA SER A 13 -6.01 -3.00 -12.95
C SER A 13 -6.66 -3.84 -11.85
N GLU A 14 -5.87 -4.54 -11.06
CA GLU A 14 -6.32 -5.40 -9.97
C GLU A 14 -6.91 -4.58 -8.82
N HIS A 15 -6.24 -3.49 -8.42
CA HIS A 15 -6.80 -2.56 -7.44
C HIS A 15 -8.08 -1.88 -7.95
N ARG A 16 -8.10 -1.47 -9.22
CA ARG A 16 -9.31 -0.91 -9.83
C ARG A 16 -10.47 -1.89 -9.73
N LEU A 17 -10.26 -3.15 -10.16
CA LEU A 17 -11.29 -4.19 -10.10
C LEU A 17 -11.79 -4.43 -8.66
N SER A 18 -10.87 -4.44 -7.68
CA SER A 18 -11.22 -4.59 -6.27
C SER A 18 -12.14 -3.47 -5.79
N MET A 19 -11.84 -2.22 -6.18
CA MET A 19 -12.66 -1.06 -5.80
C MET A 19 -14.01 -1.03 -6.54
N GLU A 20 -14.04 -1.38 -7.81
CA GLU A 20 -15.29 -1.49 -8.60
C GLU A 20 -16.24 -2.54 -8.01
N ARG A 21 -15.71 -3.68 -7.53
CA ARG A 21 -16.49 -4.70 -6.80
C ARG A 21 -17.09 -4.17 -5.49
N LEU A 22 -16.49 -3.14 -4.90
CA LEU A 22 -17.00 -2.43 -3.72
C LEU A 22 -17.90 -1.22 -4.07
N ASN A 23 -18.27 -1.05 -5.35
CA ASN A 23 -19.08 0.06 -5.86
C ASN A 23 -18.46 1.44 -5.58
N VAL A 24 -17.13 1.55 -5.68
CA VAL A 24 -16.38 2.80 -5.53
C VAL A 24 -15.98 3.32 -6.90
N ASP A 25 -16.19 4.62 -7.15
CA ASP A 25 -15.71 5.28 -8.37
C ASP A 25 -14.19 5.37 -8.36
N VAL A 26 -13.55 4.88 -9.42
CA VAL A 26 -12.09 4.81 -9.52
C VAL A 26 -11.57 5.73 -10.61
N VAL A 27 -10.52 6.48 -10.29
CA VAL A 27 -9.78 7.33 -11.22
C VAL A 27 -8.33 6.87 -11.32
N ASP A 28 -7.82 6.73 -12.53
CA ASP A 28 -6.38 6.56 -12.75
C ASP A 28 -5.67 7.87 -12.48
N VAL A 29 -4.71 7.85 -11.56
CA VAL A 29 -3.89 9.03 -11.22
C VAL A 29 -2.54 8.90 -11.93
N ARG A 30 -2.28 9.81 -12.87
CA ARG A 30 -1.03 9.90 -13.64
C ARG A 30 -0.35 11.25 -13.54
N GLU A 31 -1.11 12.30 -13.18
CA GLU A 31 -0.62 13.65 -13.02
C GLU A 31 -1.29 14.37 -11.83
N PRO A 32 -0.74 15.48 -11.33
CA PRO A 32 -1.28 16.18 -10.15
C PRO A 32 -2.74 16.58 -10.27
N SER A 33 -3.22 16.95 -11.45
CA SER A 33 -4.61 17.33 -11.69
C SER A 33 -5.62 16.22 -11.42
N ASP A 34 -5.22 14.95 -11.59
CA ASP A 34 -6.06 13.78 -11.32
C ASP A 34 -6.37 13.59 -9.84
N MET A 35 -5.56 14.19 -8.95
CA MET A 35 -5.76 14.14 -7.50
C MET A 35 -6.96 14.98 -7.01
N ASN A 36 -7.50 15.85 -7.86
CA ASN A 36 -8.56 16.77 -7.46
C ASN A 36 -9.86 16.05 -7.09
N GLY A 37 -10.36 16.33 -5.90
CA GLY A 37 -11.64 15.80 -5.39
C GLY A 37 -11.62 14.33 -4.99
N LEU A 38 -10.46 13.69 -4.94
CA LEU A 38 -10.32 12.33 -4.41
C LEU A 38 -10.51 12.30 -2.90
N LYS A 39 -11.07 11.20 -2.40
CA LYS A 39 -11.22 10.92 -0.96
C LYS A 39 -10.10 10.05 -0.42
N GLY A 40 -9.41 9.34 -1.29
CA GLY A 40 -8.25 8.50 -0.97
C GLY A 40 -7.47 8.14 -2.22
N LEU A 41 -6.24 7.66 -2.02
CA LEU A 41 -5.33 7.23 -3.07
C LEU A 41 -4.82 5.82 -2.77
N ILE A 42 -4.91 4.91 -3.73
CA ILE A 42 -4.21 3.63 -3.67
C ILE A 42 -2.86 3.78 -4.36
N MET A 43 -1.81 3.38 -3.67
CA MET A 43 -0.43 3.32 -4.19
C MET A 43 -0.04 1.85 -4.38
N PRO A 44 -0.14 1.31 -5.60
CA PRO A 44 0.09 -0.11 -5.88
C PRO A 44 1.53 -0.56 -5.65
N GLY A 45 1.70 -1.88 -5.57
CA GLY A 45 2.99 -2.55 -5.69
C GLY A 45 3.64 -2.35 -7.06
N GLY A 46 4.87 -2.84 -7.16
CA GLY A 46 5.71 -2.74 -8.34
C GLY A 46 7.18 -2.72 -7.92
N GLU A 47 8.02 -1.92 -8.55
CA GLU A 47 9.41 -1.70 -8.15
C GLU A 47 9.57 -0.29 -7.55
N SER A 48 9.97 -0.20 -6.26
CA SER A 48 9.95 1.05 -5.49
C SER A 48 10.81 2.16 -6.08
N THR A 49 12.00 1.82 -6.58
CA THR A 49 12.93 2.81 -7.17
C THR A 49 12.35 3.39 -8.46
N THR A 50 11.74 2.55 -9.30
CA THR A 50 11.07 2.97 -10.53
C THR A 50 9.84 3.80 -10.21
N LEU A 51 9.01 3.34 -9.26
CA LEU A 51 7.83 4.08 -8.83
C LEU A 51 8.18 5.48 -8.34
N ARG A 52 9.23 5.61 -7.51
CA ARG A 52 9.72 6.91 -7.04
C ARG A 52 10.16 7.83 -8.20
N LYS A 53 10.91 7.29 -9.17
CA LYS A 53 11.32 8.07 -10.36
C LYS A 53 10.12 8.56 -11.17
N LEU A 54 9.12 7.72 -11.37
CA LEU A 54 7.90 8.07 -12.09
C LEU A 54 7.09 9.13 -11.34
N LEU A 55 6.99 9.02 -10.02
CA LEU A 55 6.33 10.03 -9.17
C LEU A 55 7.01 11.40 -9.27
N VAL A 56 8.34 11.45 -9.24
CA VAL A 56 9.10 12.69 -9.40
C VAL A 56 8.88 13.28 -10.80
N ASN A 57 9.01 12.46 -11.84
CA ASN A 57 8.88 12.91 -13.22
C ASN A 57 7.48 13.42 -13.58
N SER A 58 6.44 12.87 -12.95
CA SER A 58 5.05 13.30 -13.17
C SER A 58 4.64 14.51 -12.31
N GLY A 59 5.47 14.95 -11.36
CA GLY A 59 5.11 15.99 -10.38
C GLY A 59 4.24 15.50 -9.23
N LEU A 60 3.86 14.21 -9.22
CA LEU A 60 3.03 13.61 -8.18
C LEU A 60 3.77 13.47 -6.84
N TRP A 61 5.11 13.40 -6.86
CA TRP A 61 5.89 13.31 -5.62
C TRP A 61 5.61 14.48 -4.68
N ASP A 62 5.73 15.71 -5.18
CA ASP A 62 5.52 16.92 -4.38
C ASP A 62 4.04 17.07 -4.00
N THR A 63 3.13 16.75 -4.92
CA THR A 63 1.68 16.79 -4.68
C THR A 63 1.27 15.85 -3.56
N ILE A 64 1.73 14.60 -3.58
CA ILE A 64 1.44 13.61 -2.54
C ILE A 64 2.13 13.98 -1.23
N SER A 65 3.39 14.43 -1.27
CA SER A 65 4.14 14.86 -0.07
C SER A 65 3.41 15.97 0.68
N GLY A 66 2.88 16.95 -0.04
CA GLY A 66 2.17 18.11 0.52
C GLY A 66 0.68 17.88 0.83
N SER A 67 0.14 16.68 0.60
CA SER A 67 -1.27 16.38 0.81
C SER A 67 -1.50 15.54 2.07
N ASP A 68 -2.68 15.67 2.69
CA ASP A 68 -3.15 14.82 3.78
C ASP A 68 -4.13 13.73 3.28
N ILE A 69 -4.08 13.43 1.98
CA ILE A 69 -4.96 12.42 1.40
C ILE A 69 -4.70 11.04 2.03
N PRO A 70 -5.73 10.32 2.47
CA PRO A 70 -5.57 8.96 2.94
C PRO A 70 -4.97 8.05 1.85
N ILE A 71 -3.98 7.24 2.21
CA ILE A 71 -3.29 6.37 1.25
C ILE A 71 -3.38 4.91 1.72
N MET A 72 -3.83 4.02 0.83
CA MET A 72 -3.62 2.58 0.95
C MET A 72 -2.44 2.20 0.06
N ALA A 73 -1.39 1.67 0.66
CA ALA A 73 -0.15 1.33 -0.03
C ALA A 73 0.14 -0.17 0.05
N THR A 74 0.50 -0.79 -1.08
CA THR A 74 0.81 -2.22 -1.13
C THR A 74 2.22 -2.46 -1.66
N CYS A 75 2.93 -3.43 -1.12
CA CYS A 75 4.27 -3.86 -1.54
C CYS A 75 5.25 -2.69 -1.73
N ALA A 76 5.59 -2.31 -2.96
CA ALA A 76 6.46 -1.17 -3.26
C ALA A 76 5.88 0.18 -2.77
N GLY A 77 4.56 0.34 -2.82
CA GLY A 77 3.89 1.50 -2.23
C GLY A 77 4.13 1.59 -0.72
N ALA A 78 4.06 0.46 -0.01
CA ALA A 78 4.37 0.43 1.42
C ALA A 78 5.82 0.82 1.73
N ILE A 79 6.79 0.50 0.86
CA ILE A 79 8.17 0.97 1.01
C ILE A 79 8.21 2.50 1.01
N LEU A 80 7.47 3.15 0.12
CA LEU A 80 7.47 4.61 0.00
C LEU A 80 6.72 5.32 1.13
N MET A 81 5.84 4.65 1.87
CA MET A 81 5.07 5.25 2.97
C MET A 81 5.83 5.32 4.30
N GLY A 82 6.70 4.33 4.58
CA GLY A 82 7.46 4.23 5.82
C GLY A 82 8.89 4.77 5.70
N LYS A 83 9.71 4.49 6.73
CA LYS A 83 11.14 4.80 6.76
C LYS A 83 11.94 3.64 6.17
N SER A 84 12.79 3.91 5.21
CA SER A 84 13.69 2.92 4.59
C SER A 84 15.08 3.54 4.34
N ASP A 85 15.98 2.77 3.72
CA ASP A 85 17.30 3.28 3.33
C ASP A 85 17.23 4.13 2.03
N GLU A 86 16.05 4.26 1.42
CA GLU A 86 15.77 5.11 0.27
C GLU A 86 14.98 6.36 0.70
N THR A 87 14.91 7.37 -0.18
CA THR A 87 14.02 8.52 0.01
C THR A 87 12.57 8.07 -0.12
N THR A 88 11.77 8.31 0.89
CA THR A 88 10.36 7.93 1.01
C THR A 88 9.51 9.13 1.44
N PHE A 89 8.20 8.97 1.46
CA PHE A 89 7.27 10.00 1.97
C PHE A 89 7.27 10.12 3.49
N GLU A 90 7.64 9.06 4.20
CA GLU A 90 7.60 8.96 5.68
C GLU A 90 6.25 9.39 6.29
N LYS A 91 5.15 9.08 5.59
CA LYS A 91 3.80 9.43 6.06
C LYS A 91 3.27 8.50 7.17
N MET A 92 3.96 7.38 7.41
CA MET A 92 3.63 6.43 8.48
C MET A 92 4.88 6.08 9.28
N ASP A 93 4.74 5.96 10.59
CA ASP A 93 5.86 5.67 11.49
C ASP A 93 6.12 4.17 11.63
N TYR A 94 6.73 3.60 10.60
CA TYR A 94 7.33 2.26 10.63
C TYR A 94 8.62 2.23 9.82
N ARG A 95 9.51 1.30 10.15
CA ARG A 95 10.70 1.02 9.36
C ARG A 95 10.49 -0.22 8.50
N ILE A 96 10.86 -0.16 7.24
CA ILE A 96 10.68 -1.22 6.26
C ILE A 96 12.00 -1.55 5.56
N ASP A 97 12.31 -2.85 5.43
CA ASP A 97 13.44 -3.35 4.67
C ASP A 97 12.94 -4.02 3.38
N ARG A 98 13.29 -3.42 2.25
CA ARG A 98 12.91 -3.93 0.92
C ARG A 98 13.58 -5.24 0.54
N ASN A 99 14.73 -5.56 1.14
CA ASN A 99 15.56 -6.72 0.79
C ASN A 99 15.58 -7.79 1.88
N TYR A 100 14.70 -7.71 2.87
CA TYR A 100 14.70 -8.58 4.05
C TYR A 100 14.77 -10.06 3.71
N TYR A 101 14.02 -10.52 2.72
CA TYR A 101 14.02 -11.92 2.27
C TYR A 101 15.14 -12.26 1.29
N GLY A 102 16.05 -11.32 0.96
CA GLY A 102 17.14 -11.48 -0.01
C GLY A 102 16.66 -11.38 -1.46
N ARG A 103 17.65 -11.30 -2.39
CA ARG A 103 17.39 -11.06 -3.83
C ARG A 103 16.70 -12.23 -4.55
N GLN A 104 16.60 -13.42 -3.94
CA GLN A 104 16.17 -14.66 -4.59
C GLN A 104 14.88 -15.26 -4.02
N LYS A 105 14.19 -14.60 -3.08
CA LYS A 105 12.90 -15.11 -2.66
C LYS A 105 11.82 -14.67 -3.63
N ASP A 106 11.42 -15.66 -4.39
CA ASP A 106 10.28 -15.60 -5.30
C ASP A 106 8.96 -15.36 -4.54
N SER A 107 7.90 -15.24 -5.30
CA SER A 107 6.54 -15.10 -4.79
C SER A 107 6.12 -16.31 -3.96
N PHE A 108 5.42 -16.07 -2.87
CA PHE A 108 4.82 -17.12 -2.05
C PHE A 108 3.44 -16.70 -1.55
N GLU A 109 2.64 -17.70 -1.21
CA GLU A 109 1.34 -17.50 -0.59
C GLU A 109 1.37 -18.08 0.82
N LYS A 110 0.76 -17.39 1.76
CA LYS A 110 0.70 -17.82 3.15
C LYS A 110 -0.55 -17.32 3.84
N ASN A 111 -1.12 -18.13 4.72
CA ASN A 111 -2.16 -17.67 5.61
C ASN A 111 -1.56 -16.76 6.68
N ILE A 112 -1.95 -15.49 6.66
CA ILE A 112 -1.61 -14.48 7.66
C ILE A 112 -2.77 -14.30 8.63
N ARG A 113 -2.47 -13.80 9.82
CA ARG A 113 -3.46 -13.46 10.83
C ARG A 113 -3.84 -11.99 10.67
N ILE A 114 -5.14 -11.68 10.73
CA ILE A 114 -5.67 -10.31 10.81
C ILE A 114 -6.56 -10.16 12.06
N GLY A 115 -6.48 -8.99 12.70
CA GLY A 115 -7.30 -8.67 13.88
C GLY A 115 -7.34 -9.80 14.90
N ASN A 116 -8.55 -10.19 15.31
CA ASN A 116 -8.82 -11.20 16.32
C ASN A 116 -8.75 -12.65 15.77
N ASN A 117 -7.61 -13.04 15.19
CA ASN A 117 -7.32 -14.39 14.67
C ASN A 117 -8.05 -14.80 13.38
N GLN A 118 -8.64 -13.88 12.65
CA GLN A 118 -9.12 -14.19 11.30
C GLN A 118 -7.92 -14.51 10.39
N LYS A 119 -8.07 -15.50 9.52
CA LYS A 119 -7.05 -15.86 8.53
C LYS A 119 -7.34 -15.20 7.19
N PHE A 120 -6.29 -14.71 6.57
CA PHE A 120 -6.32 -14.17 5.21
C PHE A 120 -5.21 -14.81 4.39
N ARG A 121 -5.46 -15.13 3.13
CA ARG A 121 -4.44 -15.65 2.21
C ARG A 121 -3.63 -14.48 1.67
N GLY A 122 -2.47 -14.20 2.26
CA GLY A 122 -1.53 -13.19 1.80
C GLY A 122 -0.73 -13.69 0.59
N ILE A 123 -0.68 -12.86 -0.46
CA ILE A 123 0.11 -13.11 -1.67
C ILE A 123 1.30 -12.15 -1.64
N PHE A 124 2.51 -12.71 -1.52
CA PHE A 124 3.76 -11.98 -1.39
C PHE A 124 4.59 -12.13 -2.67
N ILE A 125 4.95 -11.03 -3.30
CA ILE A 125 5.75 -11.00 -4.53
C ILE A 125 6.98 -10.15 -4.25
N ARG A 126 8.14 -10.79 -4.03
CA ARG A 126 9.38 -10.10 -3.64
C ARG A 126 9.13 -9.03 -2.57
N ALA A 127 8.38 -9.44 -1.55
CA ALA A 127 7.80 -8.55 -0.56
C ALA A 127 8.88 -7.91 0.33
N PRO A 128 8.70 -6.64 0.74
CA PRO A 128 9.47 -6.05 1.82
C PRO A 128 9.02 -6.60 3.18
N ALA A 129 9.75 -6.30 4.24
CA ALA A 129 9.35 -6.61 5.61
C ALA A 129 9.30 -5.34 6.47
N ILE A 130 8.25 -5.20 7.27
CA ILE A 130 8.17 -4.20 8.34
C ILE A 130 9.01 -4.71 9.50
N VAL A 131 10.12 -4.05 9.79
CA VAL A 131 11.09 -4.47 10.81
C VAL A 131 10.84 -3.82 12.16
N SER A 132 10.16 -2.69 12.18
CA SER A 132 9.67 -2.06 13.42
C SER A 132 8.47 -1.17 13.13
N VAL A 133 7.60 -1.04 14.12
CA VAL A 133 6.42 -0.17 14.11
C VAL A 133 6.63 0.87 15.20
N GLY A 134 6.45 2.14 14.86
CA GLY A 134 6.62 3.28 15.76
C GLY A 134 5.31 3.69 16.44
N ASP A 135 5.40 4.77 17.21
CA ASP A 135 4.26 5.31 17.95
C ASP A 135 3.17 5.81 17.00
N GLY A 136 1.91 5.53 17.36
CA GLY A 136 0.74 5.94 16.57
C GLY A 136 0.46 5.04 15.36
N THR A 137 1.33 4.07 15.06
CA THR A 137 1.09 3.06 14.02
C THR A 137 0.58 1.77 14.65
N GLU A 138 -0.58 1.29 14.20
CA GLU A 138 -1.22 0.07 14.69
C GLU A 138 -1.00 -1.08 13.70
N ALA A 139 -0.47 -2.21 14.20
CA ALA A 139 -0.35 -3.42 13.42
C ALA A 139 -1.73 -4.09 13.27
N ILE A 140 -2.09 -4.46 12.03
CA ILE A 140 -3.40 -5.06 11.70
C ILE A 140 -3.28 -6.45 11.07
N ALA A 141 -2.10 -6.82 10.56
CA ALA A 141 -1.87 -8.12 9.93
C ALA A 141 -0.48 -8.66 10.28
N TRP A 142 -0.40 -9.99 10.48
CA TRP A 142 0.84 -10.67 10.92
C TRP A 142 1.07 -11.97 10.16
N ASP A 143 2.33 -12.21 9.82
CA ASP A 143 2.88 -13.52 9.45
C ASP A 143 3.70 -14.06 10.65
N GLY A 144 3.12 -14.95 11.43
CA GLY A 144 3.68 -15.30 12.74
C GLY A 144 3.77 -14.08 13.65
N GLU A 145 4.97 -13.68 14.04
CA GLU A 145 5.24 -12.47 14.84
C GLU A 145 5.56 -11.22 13.98
N MET A 146 5.83 -11.43 12.69
CA MET A 146 6.18 -10.35 11.78
C MET A 146 4.94 -9.54 11.39
N VAL A 147 5.00 -8.23 11.56
CA VAL A 147 3.97 -7.31 11.05
C VAL A 147 4.07 -7.24 9.52
N VAL A 148 2.96 -7.54 8.85
CA VAL A 148 2.84 -7.47 7.37
C VAL A 148 1.80 -6.47 6.92
N GLY A 149 1.07 -5.86 7.85
CA GLY A 149 0.14 -4.77 7.58
C GLY A 149 -0.07 -3.90 8.80
N CYS A 150 -0.16 -2.60 8.59
CA CYS A 150 -0.38 -1.60 9.64
C CYS A 150 -1.23 -0.43 9.14
N THR A 151 -1.80 0.30 10.09
CA THR A 151 -2.53 1.55 9.87
C THR A 151 -1.95 2.66 10.76
N MET A 152 -2.06 3.89 10.28
CA MET A 152 -1.78 5.10 11.04
C MET A 152 -2.72 6.20 10.53
N ASP A 153 -3.50 6.78 11.42
CA ASP A 153 -4.58 7.69 11.06
C ASP A 153 -5.51 7.03 10.02
N ARG A 154 -5.60 7.57 8.81
CA ARG A 154 -6.37 7.01 7.69
C ARG A 154 -5.49 6.34 6.62
N HIS A 155 -4.19 6.18 6.90
CA HIS A 155 -3.30 5.45 6.01
C HIS A 155 -3.29 3.96 6.33
N MET A 156 -3.08 3.13 5.31
CA MET A 156 -2.88 1.69 5.44
C MET A 156 -1.68 1.27 4.60
N ALA A 157 -0.80 0.45 5.17
CA ALA A 157 0.34 -0.11 4.47
C ALA A 157 0.38 -1.64 4.62
N LEU A 158 0.51 -2.34 3.52
CA LEU A 158 0.52 -3.80 3.43
C LEU A 158 1.76 -4.24 2.65
N THR A 159 2.52 -5.21 3.16
CA THR A 159 3.72 -5.72 2.47
C THR A 159 3.39 -6.74 1.38
N PHE A 160 2.14 -7.18 1.29
CA PHE A 160 1.61 -8.16 0.34
C PHE A 160 0.61 -7.52 -0.63
N HIS A 161 0.05 -8.34 -1.51
CA HIS A 161 -0.85 -7.94 -2.59
C HIS A 161 -2.30 -8.39 -2.29
N PRO A 162 -3.11 -7.59 -1.56
CA PRO A 162 -4.50 -7.92 -1.28
C PRO A 162 -5.37 -7.89 -2.54
N GLU A 163 -4.96 -7.12 -3.56
CA GLU A 163 -5.65 -6.97 -4.85
C GLU A 163 -5.63 -8.24 -5.71
N LEU A 164 -4.74 -9.18 -5.40
CA LEU A 164 -4.66 -10.49 -6.07
C LEU A 164 -5.52 -11.56 -5.39
N ASN A 165 -6.28 -11.18 -4.36
CA ASN A 165 -7.18 -12.07 -3.64
C ASN A 165 -8.65 -11.72 -3.95
N ASP A 166 -9.55 -12.71 -3.90
CA ASP A 166 -10.98 -12.49 -4.03
C ASP A 166 -11.61 -11.87 -2.77
N ASP A 167 -10.96 -12.03 -1.61
CA ASP A 167 -11.36 -11.41 -0.35
C ASP A 167 -10.92 -9.94 -0.31
N LEU A 168 -11.88 -9.03 -0.26
CA LEU A 168 -11.68 -7.59 -0.33
C LEU A 168 -11.54 -6.93 1.04
N ILE A 169 -11.33 -7.69 2.12
CA ILE A 169 -11.40 -7.20 3.49
C ILE A 169 -10.50 -5.96 3.73
N PHE A 170 -9.28 -5.91 3.20
CA PHE A 170 -8.38 -4.78 3.39
C PHE A 170 -8.84 -3.53 2.61
N HIS A 171 -9.34 -3.71 1.38
CA HIS A 171 -9.92 -2.61 0.61
C HIS A 171 -11.15 -2.05 1.32
N GLN A 172 -12.03 -2.94 1.82
CA GLN A 172 -13.22 -2.54 2.56
C GLN A 172 -12.86 -1.82 3.86
N MET A 173 -11.96 -2.37 4.68
CA MET A 173 -11.49 -1.73 5.92
C MET A 173 -10.95 -0.32 5.67
N TRP A 174 -10.16 -0.15 4.62
CA TRP A 174 -9.60 1.16 4.31
C TRP A 174 -10.67 2.15 3.85
N ILE A 175 -11.62 1.72 2.99
CA ILE A 175 -12.74 2.57 2.53
C ILE A 175 -13.63 3.01 3.69
N GLU A 176 -13.91 2.13 4.64
CA GLU A 176 -14.71 2.44 5.83
C GLU A 176 -14.03 3.47 6.75
N GLY A 177 -12.71 3.62 6.66
CA GLY A 177 -11.92 4.62 7.37
C GLY A 177 -11.79 5.98 6.66
N LEU A 178 -12.29 6.14 5.44
CA LEU A 178 -12.23 7.39 4.67
C LEU A 178 -13.33 8.37 5.09
#